data_ea673a1165976e7d501e4a14d2e11d5f
#
_entry.id   ea673a1165976e7d501e4a14d2e11d5f
#
_cell.length_a   1.000
_cell.length_b   1.000
_cell.length_c   1.000
_cell.angle_alpha   90.00
_cell.angle_beta   90.00
_cell.angle_gamma   90.00
#
_symmetry.space_group_name_H-M   'P 1'
#
loop_
_entity.id
_entity.type
_entity.pdbx_description
1 polymer ?
#
loop_
_entity_poly.entity_id
_entity_poly.type
_entity_poly.pdbx_seq_one_letter_code
_entity_poly.pdbx_strand_id
1 'polypeptide(L)'
;MTRPSEPTRQALYEQAQQRGIEGRSSMTKAQLAAALEQKPPKEPAPEAATRFKTFKRLAEAVADGEFVLRPRALTGYERRRHLRQTLREDHRMRIANGSEEGGIKFDKLSDSLFSFFRGTALLFYRDMAGDDAWMPTVLALGDVHPGNFGVMPNIDNVPIFSVNDFDEAYYAPFTWDIKRGAVGFMIAAEVEGELKRKHRLKIVRRFVEGYIAEMARLAREGTEQDEEMRHDNAPKLIRQLFEDADEDRAEWLADDYLDETRSGFRPTKKLVPISSRRDEFQAIMDRLIADNDIEIPARARAHDSDGVRVKDVAIRLGQGTASLGLNRYYVLIEGPGGEGKDDLIIELKQARRSALSGLVPPSPYELDSLAERVSHAQAVHLVRGDIFYGHVEFDGLSYLSRERAPFRDDIDLDDLSKSEWKDYAHICGGVLARVHALSDESGRLDYDIEPAIVDAIGPPALFTEDMVEFAVEAADRVRRDHEMFSEDHARGAFEHLDWVHR
;
A
#
# COMPACT_ATOMS: atom_id res chain seq x y z
N MET A 1 -3.93 25.36 40.25
CA MET A 1 -3.48 25.13 38.86
C MET A 1 -2.06 25.68 38.78
N THR A 2 -1.08 24.82 38.85
CA THR A 2 0.34 25.15 38.66
C THR A 2 0.56 25.40 37.16
N ARG A 3 1.08 26.57 36.80
CA ARG A 3 1.52 26.89 35.42
C ARG A 3 2.57 25.84 35.03
N PRO A 4 2.49 25.26 33.82
CA PRO A 4 3.56 24.39 33.33
C PRO A 4 4.89 25.14 33.33
N SER A 5 5.94 24.52 33.85
CA SER A 5 7.27 25.12 33.91
C SER A 5 7.78 25.37 32.48
N GLU A 6 8.24 26.59 32.21
CA GLU A 6 8.87 26.89 30.92
C GLU A 6 10.03 25.91 30.62
N PRO A 7 10.14 25.40 29.37
CA PRO A 7 11.19 24.46 29.00
C PRO A 7 12.58 25.06 29.25
N THR A 8 13.50 24.24 29.70
CA THR A 8 14.89 24.65 29.93
C THR A 8 15.60 24.89 28.60
N ARG A 9 16.71 25.69 28.62
CA ARG A 9 17.54 25.86 27.41
C ARG A 9 18.05 24.53 26.86
N GLN A 10 18.33 23.57 27.71
CA GLN A 10 18.79 22.24 27.32
C GLN A 10 17.70 21.47 26.55
N ALA A 11 16.48 21.46 27.05
CA ALA A 11 15.34 20.82 26.37
C ALA A 11 15.06 21.46 25.00
N LEU A 12 15.11 22.79 24.90
CA LEU A 12 14.95 23.49 23.62
C LEU A 12 16.12 23.22 22.65
N TYR A 13 17.34 23.03 23.15
CA TYR A 13 18.49 22.67 22.35
C TYR A 13 18.36 21.26 21.77
N GLU A 14 17.88 20.30 22.55
CA GLU A 14 17.65 18.92 22.09
C GLU A 14 16.54 18.88 21.03
N GLN A 15 15.43 19.61 21.22
CA GLN A 15 14.40 19.75 20.18
C GLN A 15 14.93 20.44 18.91
N ALA A 16 15.75 21.46 19.04
CA ALA A 16 16.39 22.13 17.89
C ALA A 16 17.40 21.20 17.17
N GLN A 17 18.01 20.28 17.90
CA GLN A 17 18.87 19.25 17.33
C GLN A 17 18.09 18.23 16.53
N GLN A 18 16.96 17.75 17.06
CA GLN A 18 16.06 16.82 16.37
C GLN A 18 15.46 17.43 15.10
N ARG A 19 15.17 18.74 15.11
CA ARG A 19 14.69 19.49 13.93
C ARG A 19 15.78 20.00 13.00
N GLY A 20 17.03 19.62 13.17
CA GLY A 20 18.14 20.00 12.29
C GLY A 20 18.47 21.51 12.25
N ILE A 21 18.03 22.31 13.24
CA ILE A 21 18.26 23.77 13.25
C ILE A 21 19.75 24.05 13.30
N GLU A 22 20.29 24.69 12.26
CA GLU A 22 21.69 25.06 12.18
C GLU A 22 22.02 26.23 13.13
N GLY A 23 23.29 26.29 13.59
CA GLY A 23 23.76 27.35 14.50
C GLY A 23 23.22 27.27 15.95
N ARG A 24 22.45 26.22 16.29
CA ARG A 24 21.82 26.04 17.61
C ARG A 24 22.78 26.10 18.81
N SER A 25 24.05 25.80 18.61
CA SER A 25 25.06 25.82 19.67
C SER A 25 25.35 27.24 20.22
N SER A 26 25.19 28.26 19.39
CA SER A 26 25.39 29.67 19.73
C SER A 26 24.09 30.39 20.11
N MET A 27 22.91 29.73 20.06
CA MET A 27 21.62 30.35 20.34
C MET A 27 21.33 30.45 21.82
N THR A 28 20.75 31.57 22.23
CA THR A 28 20.16 31.77 23.56
C THR A 28 18.85 30.98 23.70
N LYS A 29 18.34 30.82 24.94
CA LYS A 29 17.05 30.16 25.21
C LYS A 29 15.92 30.77 24.37
N ALA A 30 15.84 32.11 24.29
CA ALA A 30 14.83 32.82 23.55
C ALA A 30 14.94 32.59 22.02
N GLN A 31 16.16 32.54 21.50
CA GLN A 31 16.41 32.28 20.10
C GLN A 31 16.10 30.84 19.71
N LEU A 32 16.38 29.86 20.58
CA LEU A 32 16.00 28.47 20.37
C LEU A 32 14.46 28.31 20.36
N ALA A 33 13.77 28.93 21.32
CA ALA A 33 12.32 28.91 21.35
C ALA A 33 11.71 29.55 20.07
N ALA A 34 12.18 30.73 19.67
CA ALA A 34 11.73 31.39 18.45
C ALA A 34 12.04 30.60 17.17
N ALA A 35 13.18 29.91 17.12
CA ALA A 35 13.53 29.08 15.97
C ALA A 35 12.69 27.79 15.90
N LEU A 36 12.25 27.27 17.05
CA LEU A 36 11.36 26.11 17.13
C LEU A 36 9.89 26.48 16.84
N GLU A 37 9.50 27.73 17.08
CA GLU A 37 8.17 28.26 16.71
C GLU A 37 8.04 28.62 15.23
N GLN A 38 9.17 28.87 14.56
CA GLN A 38 9.15 29.05 13.11
C GLN A 38 9.01 27.65 12.46
N LYS A 39 7.86 27.38 11.83
CA LYS A 39 7.85 26.34 10.81
C LYS A 39 8.97 26.68 9.81
N PRO A 40 9.91 25.78 9.53
CA PRO A 40 10.84 26.02 8.43
C PRO A 40 10.00 26.40 7.21
N PRO A 41 10.42 27.42 6.44
CA PRO A 41 9.73 27.73 5.19
C PRO A 41 9.72 26.43 4.37
N LYS A 42 8.53 25.91 4.05
CA LYS A 42 8.42 24.79 3.11
C LYS A 42 9.14 25.25 1.84
N GLU A 43 10.08 24.46 1.37
CA GLU A 43 10.71 24.75 0.08
C GLU A 43 9.64 24.70 -1.01
N PRO A 44 9.72 25.59 -2.02
CA PRO A 44 8.80 25.53 -3.14
C PRO A 44 8.90 24.15 -3.79
N ALA A 45 7.77 23.62 -4.26
CA ALA A 45 7.73 22.36 -4.98
C ALA A 45 8.87 22.27 -6.03
N PRO A 46 9.57 21.15 -6.15
CA PRO A 46 10.62 21.00 -7.15
C PRO A 46 10.13 21.46 -8.51
N GLU A 47 10.91 22.27 -9.22
CA GLU A 47 10.52 22.75 -10.55
C GLU A 47 10.20 21.56 -11.45
N ALA A 48 8.93 21.39 -11.83
CA ALA A 48 8.49 20.28 -12.63
C ALA A 48 9.30 20.21 -13.94
N ALA A 49 9.82 19.03 -14.26
CA ALA A 49 10.51 18.83 -15.53
C ALA A 49 9.55 19.13 -16.69
N THR A 50 9.79 20.16 -17.45
CA THR A 50 8.92 20.53 -18.58
C THR A 50 8.92 19.41 -19.62
N ARG A 51 7.82 19.21 -20.34
CA ARG A 51 7.77 18.25 -21.47
C ARG A 51 8.88 18.53 -22.51
N PHE A 52 9.27 19.80 -22.68
CA PHE A 52 10.40 20.17 -23.51
C PHE A 52 11.71 19.51 -23.06
N LYS A 53 12.05 19.54 -21.77
CA LYS A 53 13.25 18.89 -21.23
C LYS A 53 13.20 17.37 -21.45
N THR A 54 12.02 16.77 -21.29
CA THR A 54 11.80 15.34 -21.52
C THR A 54 12.00 14.95 -22.96
N PHE A 55 11.42 15.71 -23.92
CA PHE A 55 11.59 15.47 -25.34
C PHE A 55 13.01 15.76 -25.82
N LYS A 56 13.69 16.75 -25.23
CA LYS A 56 15.11 17.00 -25.51
C LYS A 56 15.97 15.79 -25.14
N ARG A 57 15.80 15.22 -23.94
CA ARG A 57 16.49 13.99 -23.54
C ARG A 57 16.19 12.81 -24.44
N LEU A 58 14.93 12.65 -24.84
CA LEU A 58 14.52 11.64 -25.79
C LEU A 58 15.22 11.82 -27.14
N ALA A 59 15.27 13.06 -27.66
CA ALA A 59 15.93 13.35 -28.92
C ALA A 59 17.44 13.09 -28.86
N GLU A 60 18.09 13.44 -27.75
CA GLU A 60 19.50 13.16 -27.48
C GLU A 60 19.74 11.65 -27.44
N ALA A 61 18.96 10.88 -26.66
CA ALA A 61 19.05 9.42 -26.58
C ALA A 61 18.83 8.74 -27.95
N VAL A 62 17.88 9.24 -28.76
CA VAL A 62 17.67 8.76 -30.14
C VAL A 62 18.88 9.04 -31.01
N ALA A 63 19.46 10.26 -30.94
CA ALA A 63 20.63 10.63 -31.74
C ALA A 63 21.86 9.81 -31.35
N ASP A 64 21.99 9.45 -30.09
CA ASP A 64 23.07 8.61 -29.55
C ASP A 64 22.85 7.10 -29.76
N GLY A 65 21.71 6.71 -30.36
CA GLY A 65 21.35 5.32 -30.59
C GLY A 65 20.83 4.58 -29.35
N GLU A 66 20.52 5.30 -28.29
CA GLU A 66 20.00 4.77 -27.01
C GLU A 66 18.48 4.68 -26.96
N PHE A 67 17.78 5.02 -28.04
CA PHE A 67 16.32 5.04 -28.06
C PHE A 67 15.76 3.63 -27.90
N VAL A 68 14.95 3.43 -26.86
CA VAL A 68 14.19 2.21 -26.62
C VAL A 68 12.70 2.49 -26.82
N LEU A 69 12.06 1.67 -27.66
CA LEU A 69 10.61 1.74 -27.84
C LEU A 69 9.90 1.40 -26.52
N ARG A 70 8.98 2.26 -26.07
CA ARG A 70 8.23 2.04 -24.82
C ARG A 70 7.47 0.71 -24.89
N PRO A 71 7.48 -0.11 -23.83
CA PRO A 71 6.83 -1.43 -23.84
C PRO A 71 5.34 -1.38 -24.21
N ARG A 72 4.61 -0.34 -23.81
CA ARG A 72 3.19 -0.16 -24.17
C ARG A 72 2.93 0.00 -25.67
N ALA A 73 3.94 0.37 -26.44
CA ALA A 73 3.83 0.49 -27.90
C ALA A 73 4.16 -0.81 -28.65
N LEU A 74 4.68 -1.82 -27.94
CA LEU A 74 4.95 -3.13 -28.53
C LEU A 74 3.65 -3.83 -28.90
N THR A 75 3.68 -4.59 -30.02
CA THR A 75 2.54 -5.36 -30.52
C THR A 75 2.97 -6.78 -30.95
N GLY A 76 2.02 -7.67 -31.13
CA GLY A 76 2.25 -9.01 -31.63
C GLY A 76 3.33 -9.78 -30.88
N TYR A 77 4.31 -10.33 -31.61
CA TYR A 77 5.39 -11.14 -31.05
C TYR A 77 6.22 -10.39 -30.00
N GLU A 78 6.57 -9.14 -30.26
CA GLU A 78 7.40 -8.34 -29.33
C GLU A 78 6.68 -8.07 -28.00
N ARG A 79 5.37 -7.76 -28.04
CA ARG A 79 4.57 -7.59 -26.81
C ARG A 79 4.45 -8.90 -26.04
N ARG A 80 4.16 -10.02 -26.73
CA ARG A 80 4.06 -11.34 -26.11
C ARG A 80 5.37 -11.76 -25.44
N ARG A 81 6.49 -11.50 -26.09
CA ARG A 81 7.81 -11.78 -25.52
C ARG A 81 8.09 -10.91 -24.28
N HIS A 82 7.83 -9.61 -24.37
CA HIS A 82 7.98 -8.68 -23.25
C HIS A 82 7.13 -9.10 -22.06
N LEU A 83 5.85 -9.40 -22.27
CA LEU A 83 4.92 -9.92 -21.28
C LEU A 83 5.49 -11.16 -20.57
N ARG A 84 5.84 -12.20 -21.35
CA ARG A 84 6.35 -13.46 -20.83
C ARG A 84 7.64 -13.26 -19.99
N GLN A 85 8.58 -12.49 -20.50
CA GLN A 85 9.83 -12.22 -19.79
C GLN A 85 9.59 -11.43 -18.51
N THR A 86 8.72 -10.42 -18.54
CA THR A 86 8.37 -9.64 -17.34
C THR A 86 7.76 -10.52 -16.25
N LEU A 87 6.79 -11.37 -16.58
CA LEU A 87 6.14 -12.25 -15.59
C LEU A 87 7.09 -13.33 -15.06
N ARG A 88 7.96 -13.86 -15.90
CA ARG A 88 8.98 -14.83 -15.44
C ARG A 88 10.00 -14.19 -14.52
N GLU A 89 10.37 -12.95 -14.74
CA GLU A 89 11.27 -12.19 -13.88
C GLU A 89 10.59 -11.87 -12.53
N ASP A 90 9.39 -11.33 -12.54
CA ASP A 90 8.62 -10.97 -11.35
C ASP A 90 8.33 -12.19 -10.45
N HIS A 91 8.09 -13.35 -11.06
CA HIS A 91 7.77 -14.58 -10.35
C HIS A 91 8.91 -15.60 -10.31
N ARG A 92 10.13 -15.18 -10.61
CA ARG A 92 11.28 -16.08 -10.74
C ARG A 92 11.45 -17.03 -9.56
N MET A 93 11.35 -16.53 -8.34
CA MET A 93 11.52 -17.35 -7.13
C MET A 93 10.43 -18.43 -7.02
N ARG A 94 9.18 -18.08 -7.35
CA ARG A 94 8.05 -19.02 -7.31
C ARG A 94 8.19 -20.11 -8.37
N ILE A 95 8.60 -19.74 -9.59
CA ILE A 95 8.85 -20.68 -10.67
C ILE A 95 10.03 -21.60 -10.33
N ALA A 96 11.14 -21.03 -9.80
CA ALA A 96 12.33 -21.79 -9.45
C ALA A 96 12.09 -22.79 -8.33
N ASN A 97 11.27 -22.43 -7.35
CA ASN A 97 10.94 -23.31 -6.22
C ASN A 97 9.98 -24.44 -6.61
N GLY A 98 9.34 -24.38 -7.80
CA GLY A 98 8.39 -25.39 -8.26
C GLY A 98 7.23 -25.61 -7.27
N SER A 99 6.86 -24.55 -6.51
CA SER A 99 5.87 -24.67 -5.45
C SER A 99 4.47 -24.86 -6.03
N GLU A 100 3.66 -25.70 -5.39
CA GLU A 100 2.24 -25.85 -5.70
C GLU A 100 1.52 -24.48 -5.67
N GLU A 101 1.88 -23.60 -4.75
CA GLU A 101 1.33 -22.25 -4.64
C GLU A 101 1.68 -21.34 -5.84
N GLY A 102 2.84 -21.55 -6.45
CA GLY A 102 3.22 -20.89 -7.69
C GLY A 102 2.30 -21.27 -8.84
N GLY A 103 1.99 -22.54 -9.00
CA GLY A 103 1.01 -23.06 -9.97
C GLY A 103 -0.38 -22.46 -9.74
N ILE A 104 -0.90 -22.54 -8.52
CA ILE A 104 -2.20 -21.95 -8.13
C ILE A 104 -2.27 -20.44 -8.46
N LYS A 105 -1.16 -19.71 -8.29
CA LYS A 105 -1.13 -18.28 -8.65
C LYS A 105 -1.35 -18.08 -10.15
N PHE A 106 -0.60 -18.80 -10.99
CA PHE A 106 -0.73 -18.66 -12.44
C PHE A 106 -2.10 -19.11 -12.97
N ASP A 107 -2.70 -20.14 -12.36
CA ASP A 107 -4.06 -20.56 -12.66
C ASP A 107 -5.05 -19.40 -12.36
N LYS A 108 -4.98 -18.79 -11.17
CA LYS A 108 -5.82 -17.63 -10.83
C LYS A 108 -5.61 -16.44 -11.77
N LEU A 109 -4.39 -16.17 -12.20
CA LEU A 109 -4.10 -15.11 -13.16
C LEU A 109 -4.70 -15.41 -14.54
N SER A 110 -4.78 -16.70 -14.91
CA SER A 110 -5.37 -17.13 -16.19
C SER A 110 -6.90 -17.09 -16.16
N ASP A 111 -7.51 -17.41 -15.03
CA ASP A 111 -8.96 -17.54 -14.89
C ASP A 111 -9.70 -16.19 -14.91
N SER A 112 -9.10 -15.12 -14.42
CA SER A 112 -9.75 -13.81 -14.29
C SER A 112 -8.88 -12.66 -14.78
N LEU A 113 -9.43 -11.83 -15.66
CA LEU A 113 -8.80 -10.58 -16.12
C LEU A 113 -8.49 -9.63 -14.94
N PHE A 114 -9.36 -9.56 -13.94
CA PHE A 114 -9.14 -8.73 -12.76
C PHE A 114 -8.00 -9.30 -11.89
N SER A 115 -7.98 -10.62 -11.67
CA SER A 115 -6.86 -11.28 -10.99
C SER A 115 -5.53 -11.07 -11.74
N PHE A 116 -5.55 -11.16 -13.07
CA PHE A 116 -4.38 -10.88 -13.90
C PHE A 116 -3.89 -9.44 -13.71
N PHE A 117 -4.76 -8.45 -13.79
CA PHE A 117 -4.43 -7.05 -13.55
C PHE A 117 -3.79 -6.85 -12.17
N ARG A 118 -4.40 -7.37 -11.10
CA ARG A 118 -3.88 -7.28 -9.73
C ARG A 118 -2.51 -7.95 -9.56
N GLY A 119 -2.32 -9.10 -10.20
CA GLY A 119 -1.09 -9.89 -10.05
C GLY A 119 0.06 -9.48 -10.96
N THR A 120 -0.10 -8.45 -11.81
CA THR A 120 0.89 -8.03 -12.83
C THR A 120 1.26 -6.55 -12.77
N ALA A 121 1.37 -6.00 -11.55
CA ALA A 121 1.72 -4.59 -11.33
C ALA A 121 3.03 -4.20 -12.02
N LEU A 122 4.06 -5.05 -11.99
CA LEU A 122 5.34 -4.79 -12.66
C LEU A 122 5.17 -4.60 -14.18
N LEU A 123 4.33 -5.40 -14.85
CA LEU A 123 4.05 -5.23 -16.26
C LEU A 123 3.40 -3.88 -16.56
N PHE A 124 2.42 -3.50 -15.76
CA PHE A 124 1.75 -2.20 -15.86
C PHE A 124 2.72 -1.03 -15.72
N TYR A 125 3.59 -1.07 -14.70
CA TYR A 125 4.53 0.01 -14.44
C TYR A 125 5.71 0.03 -15.43
N ARG A 126 6.11 -1.09 -16.01
CA ARG A 126 7.06 -1.11 -17.13
C ARG A 126 6.50 -0.37 -18.35
N ASP A 127 5.20 -0.44 -18.59
CA ASP A 127 4.54 0.34 -19.64
C ASP A 127 4.59 1.85 -19.39
N MET A 128 4.75 2.27 -18.14
CA MET A 128 4.77 3.66 -17.69
C MET A 128 6.17 4.17 -17.32
N ALA A 129 7.20 3.34 -17.46
CA ALA A 129 8.56 3.68 -17.01
C ALA A 129 9.00 5.09 -17.46
N GLY A 130 9.33 5.94 -16.47
CA GLY A 130 9.74 7.34 -16.67
C GLY A 130 8.64 8.31 -17.09
N ASP A 131 7.37 7.88 -17.16
CA ASP A 131 6.26 8.77 -17.51
C ASP A 131 5.97 9.77 -16.38
N ASP A 132 5.33 10.89 -16.75
CA ASP A 132 4.82 11.91 -15.84
C ASP A 132 5.90 12.58 -14.95
N ALA A 133 7.15 12.64 -15.41
CA ALA A 133 8.27 13.20 -14.68
C ALA A 133 8.10 14.68 -14.25
N TRP A 134 7.10 15.36 -14.82
CA TRP A 134 6.75 16.76 -14.52
C TRP A 134 5.61 16.89 -13.49
N MET A 135 5.04 15.76 -13.06
CA MET A 135 3.97 15.74 -12.07
C MET A 135 4.52 15.72 -10.64
N PRO A 136 3.84 16.28 -9.65
CA PRO A 136 4.21 16.17 -8.24
C PRO A 136 4.43 14.71 -7.83
N THR A 137 5.50 14.50 -7.09
CA THR A 137 5.80 13.21 -6.47
C THR A 137 5.04 13.07 -5.15
N VAL A 138 4.44 11.94 -4.93
CA VAL A 138 3.81 11.55 -3.66
C VAL A 138 4.40 10.21 -3.19
N LEU A 139 4.13 9.83 -1.96
CA LEU A 139 4.28 8.44 -1.54
C LEU A 139 3.08 7.64 -2.11
N ALA A 140 3.24 7.11 -3.32
CA ALA A 140 2.18 6.39 -4.02
C ALA A 140 1.97 4.99 -3.41
N LEU A 141 0.75 4.46 -3.48
CA LEU A 141 0.40 3.09 -3.04
C LEU A 141 0.95 2.02 -3.99
N GLY A 142 1.00 2.33 -5.28
CA GLY A 142 1.59 1.47 -6.30
C GLY A 142 0.71 0.31 -6.78
N ASP A 143 -0.39 -0.04 -6.13
CA ASP A 143 -1.35 -1.04 -6.61
C ASP A 143 -2.79 -0.65 -6.32
N VAL A 144 -3.20 0.51 -6.81
CA VAL A 144 -4.56 1.03 -6.60
C VAL A 144 -5.57 0.26 -7.42
N HIS A 145 -6.51 -0.38 -6.76
CA HIS A 145 -7.69 -1.04 -7.34
C HIS A 145 -8.83 -1.14 -6.32
N PRO A 146 -10.10 -1.42 -6.74
CA PRO A 146 -11.25 -1.43 -5.82
C PRO A 146 -11.10 -2.31 -4.57
N GLY A 147 -10.37 -3.42 -4.66
CA GLY A 147 -10.17 -4.33 -3.54
C GLY A 147 -9.01 -3.96 -2.60
N ASN A 148 -8.40 -2.76 -2.73
CA ASN A 148 -7.37 -2.27 -1.81
C ASN A 148 -7.87 -1.11 -0.93
N PHE A 149 -9.19 -1.03 -0.77
CA PHE A 149 -9.87 -0.15 0.19
C PHE A 149 -10.77 -1.01 1.06
N GLY A 150 -10.70 -0.83 2.37
CA GLY A 150 -11.47 -1.66 3.30
C GLY A 150 -11.43 -1.15 4.72
N VAL A 151 -12.08 -1.90 5.61
CA VAL A 151 -12.09 -1.65 7.05
C VAL A 151 -10.87 -2.27 7.70
N MET A 152 -10.25 -1.53 8.60
CA MET A 152 -9.09 -1.98 9.39
C MET A 152 -9.07 -1.28 10.75
N PRO A 153 -8.36 -1.83 11.75
CA PRO A 153 -8.18 -1.15 13.03
C PRO A 153 -7.25 0.05 12.91
N ASN A 154 -7.56 1.11 13.65
CA ASN A 154 -6.60 2.15 13.98
C ASN A 154 -5.84 1.80 15.29
N ILE A 155 -4.99 2.72 15.75
CA ILE A 155 -4.17 2.56 16.97
C ILE A 155 -5.01 2.25 18.23
N ASP A 156 -6.22 2.80 18.33
CA ASP A 156 -7.15 2.60 19.45
C ASP A 156 -8.00 1.32 19.26
N ASN A 157 -7.72 0.52 18.24
CA ASN A 157 -8.52 -0.65 17.87
C ASN A 157 -9.96 -0.30 17.44
N VAL A 158 -10.15 0.91 16.89
CA VAL A 158 -11.44 1.36 16.32
C VAL A 158 -11.41 1.12 14.82
N PRO A 159 -12.47 0.53 14.23
CA PRO A 159 -12.55 0.34 12.78
C PRO A 159 -12.54 1.67 12.03
N ILE A 160 -11.67 1.77 11.01
CA ILE A 160 -11.61 2.88 10.04
C ILE A 160 -11.66 2.32 8.63
N PHE A 161 -12.20 3.10 7.68
CA PHE A 161 -12.15 2.78 6.27
C PHE A 161 -11.04 3.59 5.58
N SER A 162 -10.09 2.89 4.99
CA SER A 162 -8.97 3.49 4.27
C SER A 162 -8.36 2.48 3.28
N VAL A 163 -7.17 2.78 2.76
CA VAL A 163 -6.35 1.86 1.97
C VAL A 163 -5.79 0.75 2.87
N ASN A 164 -5.73 -0.48 2.40
CA ASN A 164 -5.40 -1.66 3.20
C ASN A 164 -4.20 -2.49 2.71
N ASP A 165 -3.58 -2.12 1.58
CA ASP A 165 -2.38 -2.78 1.04
C ASP A 165 -1.32 -1.76 0.59
N PHE A 166 -0.11 -1.90 1.13
CA PHE A 166 1.03 -0.99 0.93
C PHE A 166 2.25 -1.71 0.33
N ASP A 167 2.10 -2.95 -0.10
CA ASP A 167 3.23 -3.79 -0.58
C ASP A 167 4.00 -3.15 -1.74
N GLU A 168 3.32 -2.36 -2.58
CA GLU A 168 3.90 -1.71 -3.74
C GLU A 168 4.22 -0.22 -3.51
N ALA A 169 3.98 0.32 -2.30
CA ALA A 169 4.18 1.74 -2.03
C ALA A 169 5.58 2.22 -2.39
N TYR A 170 5.67 3.38 -3.07
CA TYR A 170 6.93 3.98 -3.51
C TYR A 170 6.75 5.46 -3.82
N TYR A 171 7.81 6.27 -3.76
CA TYR A 171 7.72 7.66 -4.22
C TYR A 171 7.62 7.71 -5.73
N ALA A 172 6.49 8.22 -6.24
CA ALA A 172 6.18 8.28 -7.67
C ALA A 172 5.26 9.47 -8.00
N PRO A 173 5.13 9.87 -9.28
CA PRO A 173 4.14 10.85 -9.70
C PRO A 173 2.73 10.44 -9.25
N PHE A 174 1.96 11.34 -8.65
CA PHE A 174 0.62 11.06 -8.14
C PHE A 174 -0.33 10.47 -9.20
N THR A 175 -0.12 10.82 -10.45
CA THR A 175 -0.90 10.30 -11.59
C THR A 175 -0.76 8.80 -11.81
N TRP A 176 0.31 8.18 -11.31
CA TRP A 176 0.51 6.74 -11.49
C TRP A 176 -0.55 5.92 -10.73
N ASP A 177 -0.87 6.33 -9.51
CA ASP A 177 -1.93 5.70 -8.72
C ASP A 177 -3.32 5.98 -9.30
N ILE A 178 -3.58 7.22 -9.77
CA ILE A 178 -4.84 7.54 -10.43
C ILE A 178 -5.01 6.69 -11.71
N LYS A 179 -3.97 6.56 -12.52
CA LYS A 179 -3.97 5.73 -13.73
C LYS A 179 -4.18 4.26 -13.41
N ARG A 180 -3.48 3.74 -12.38
CA ARG A 180 -3.64 2.36 -11.92
C ARG A 180 -5.05 2.11 -11.40
N GLY A 181 -5.58 2.99 -10.55
CA GLY A 181 -6.94 2.94 -10.01
C GLY A 181 -8.02 3.02 -11.10
N ALA A 182 -7.89 3.96 -12.03
CA ALA A 182 -8.82 4.12 -13.14
C ALA A 182 -8.95 2.84 -13.98
N VAL A 183 -7.82 2.19 -14.29
CA VAL A 183 -7.81 0.89 -14.99
C VAL A 183 -8.37 -0.22 -14.11
N GLY A 184 -8.02 -0.23 -12.81
CA GLY A 184 -8.54 -1.20 -11.83
C GLY A 184 -10.06 -1.15 -11.73
N PHE A 185 -10.65 0.04 -11.59
CA PHE A 185 -12.10 0.23 -11.59
C PHE A 185 -12.75 -0.12 -12.92
N MET A 186 -12.11 0.17 -14.06
CA MET A 186 -12.60 -0.20 -15.38
C MET A 186 -12.73 -1.71 -15.54
N ILE A 187 -11.70 -2.46 -15.14
CA ILE A 187 -11.63 -3.92 -15.28
C ILE A 187 -12.50 -4.61 -14.23
N ALA A 188 -12.45 -4.20 -12.97
CA ALA A 188 -13.27 -4.79 -11.91
C ALA A 188 -14.76 -4.63 -12.18
N ALA A 189 -15.21 -3.44 -12.61
CA ALA A 189 -16.59 -3.22 -12.97
C ALA A 189 -17.04 -4.03 -14.22
N GLU A 190 -16.10 -4.49 -15.05
CA GLU A 190 -16.37 -5.41 -16.14
C GLU A 190 -16.55 -6.86 -15.65
N VAL A 191 -15.61 -7.32 -14.82
CA VAL A 191 -15.48 -8.72 -14.42
C VAL A 191 -16.43 -9.04 -13.26
N GLU A 192 -16.31 -8.30 -12.17
CA GLU A 192 -17.09 -8.52 -10.95
C GLU A 192 -18.51 -7.93 -11.06
N GLY A 193 -18.61 -6.72 -11.61
CA GLY A 193 -19.92 -6.04 -11.75
C GLY A 193 -20.68 -6.39 -13.03
N GLU A 194 -20.12 -7.16 -13.96
CA GLU A 194 -20.70 -7.49 -15.27
C GLU A 194 -21.26 -6.26 -16.04
N LEU A 195 -20.64 -5.08 -15.84
CA LEU A 195 -21.18 -3.82 -16.31
C LEU A 195 -20.77 -3.50 -17.75
N LYS A 196 -21.76 -2.99 -18.52
CA LYS A 196 -21.52 -2.52 -19.88
C LYS A 196 -20.57 -1.31 -19.89
N ARG A 197 -19.77 -1.17 -20.98
CA ARG A 197 -18.78 -0.11 -21.16
C ARG A 197 -19.26 1.29 -20.74
N LYS A 198 -20.50 1.68 -21.12
CA LYS A 198 -21.05 3.01 -20.75
C LYS A 198 -21.16 3.25 -19.23
N HIS A 199 -21.30 2.18 -18.42
CA HIS A 199 -21.36 2.28 -16.97
C HIS A 199 -19.95 2.32 -16.38
N ARG A 200 -19.04 1.50 -16.91
CA ARG A 200 -17.63 1.48 -16.52
C ARG A 200 -16.97 2.85 -16.72
N LEU A 201 -17.20 3.53 -17.86
CA LEU A 201 -16.73 4.90 -18.11
C LEU A 201 -17.22 5.90 -17.04
N LYS A 202 -18.47 5.75 -16.58
CA LYS A 202 -19.02 6.60 -15.51
C LYS A 202 -18.39 6.30 -14.15
N ILE A 203 -18.06 5.05 -13.87
CA ILE A 203 -17.40 4.63 -12.64
C ILE A 203 -15.99 5.21 -12.57
N VAL A 204 -15.20 5.07 -13.65
CA VAL A 204 -13.86 5.66 -13.73
C VAL A 204 -13.92 7.19 -13.56
N ARG A 205 -14.86 7.85 -14.22
CA ARG A 205 -15.07 9.29 -14.07
C ARG A 205 -15.32 9.65 -12.60
N ARG A 206 -16.19 8.91 -11.92
CA ARG A 206 -16.52 9.16 -10.50
C ARG A 206 -15.32 8.96 -9.57
N PHE A 207 -14.45 7.99 -9.85
CA PHE A 207 -13.20 7.80 -9.12
C PHE A 207 -12.30 9.03 -9.24
N VAL A 208 -12.06 9.51 -10.46
CA VAL A 208 -11.22 10.69 -10.70
C VAL A 208 -11.84 11.96 -10.13
N GLU A 209 -13.15 12.14 -10.30
CA GLU A 209 -13.89 13.28 -9.72
C GLU A 209 -13.82 13.29 -8.18
N GLY A 210 -13.89 12.10 -7.53
CA GLY A 210 -13.74 11.96 -6.09
C GLY A 210 -12.36 12.41 -5.61
N TYR A 211 -11.31 11.98 -6.32
CA TYR A 211 -9.95 12.40 -6.04
C TYR A 211 -9.78 13.93 -6.16
N ILE A 212 -10.21 14.51 -7.27
CA ILE A 212 -10.09 15.96 -7.52
C ILE A 212 -10.84 16.77 -6.46
N ALA A 213 -12.07 16.37 -6.14
CA ALA A 213 -12.91 17.10 -5.19
C ALA A 213 -12.30 17.11 -3.79
N GLU A 214 -11.82 15.96 -3.34
CA GLU A 214 -11.21 15.84 -2.02
C GLU A 214 -9.84 16.54 -1.94
N MET A 215 -8.98 16.39 -2.95
CA MET A 215 -7.69 17.10 -3.00
C MET A 215 -7.89 18.63 -2.97
N ALA A 216 -8.87 19.13 -3.72
CA ALA A 216 -9.20 20.55 -3.69
C ALA A 216 -9.82 21.00 -2.35
N ARG A 217 -10.47 20.13 -1.60
CA ARG A 217 -10.96 20.41 -0.24
C ARG A 217 -9.78 20.48 0.73
N LEU A 218 -8.92 19.46 0.74
CA LEU A 218 -7.74 19.39 1.61
C LEU A 218 -6.80 20.58 1.40
N ALA A 219 -6.52 20.96 0.14
CA ALA A 219 -5.75 22.15 -0.18
C ALA A 219 -6.30 23.47 0.42
N ARG A 220 -7.59 23.54 0.73
CA ARG A 220 -8.20 24.71 1.38
C ARG A 220 -8.27 24.61 2.89
N GLU A 221 -8.46 23.41 3.42
CA GLU A 221 -8.83 23.17 4.83
C GLU A 221 -7.65 22.69 5.67
N GLY A 222 -6.68 21.97 5.09
CA GLY A 222 -5.50 21.43 5.77
C GLY A 222 -5.90 20.48 6.91
N THR A 223 -6.82 19.54 6.65
CA THR A 223 -7.41 18.65 7.66
C THR A 223 -7.07 17.17 7.42
N GLU A 224 -6.10 16.88 6.56
CA GLU A 224 -5.72 15.50 6.16
C GLU A 224 -5.29 14.64 7.35
N GLN A 225 -4.69 15.24 8.38
CA GLN A 225 -4.25 14.54 9.60
C GLN A 225 -5.36 14.32 10.63
N ASP A 226 -6.41 15.14 10.62
CA ASP A 226 -7.40 15.21 11.68
C ASP A 226 -8.60 14.31 11.44
N GLU A 227 -8.74 13.78 10.24
CA GLU A 227 -9.94 13.08 9.82
C GLU A 227 -9.69 11.59 9.56
N GLU A 228 -10.47 10.73 10.17
CA GLU A 228 -10.60 9.31 9.85
C GLU A 228 -12.03 9.02 9.39
N MET A 229 -12.20 8.16 8.39
CA MET A 229 -13.53 7.67 8.02
C MET A 229 -13.93 6.54 8.96
N ARG A 230 -14.89 6.81 9.85
CA ARG A 230 -15.43 5.91 10.87
C ARG A 230 -16.92 5.68 10.65
N HIS A 231 -17.51 4.74 11.36
CA HIS A 231 -18.94 4.41 11.25
C HIS A 231 -19.85 5.65 11.36
N ASP A 232 -19.58 6.59 12.27
CA ASP A 232 -20.41 7.75 12.55
C ASP A 232 -20.38 8.83 11.45
N ASN A 233 -19.28 8.94 10.69
CA ASN A 233 -19.11 9.93 9.62
C ASN A 233 -19.09 9.34 8.20
N ALA A 234 -19.09 8.01 8.08
CA ALA A 234 -19.02 7.34 6.79
C ALA A 234 -20.30 7.48 5.95
N PRO A 235 -20.20 7.51 4.61
CA PRO A 235 -21.34 7.35 3.72
C PRO A 235 -22.07 6.01 3.98
N LYS A 236 -23.38 5.96 3.65
CA LYS A 236 -24.23 4.81 3.93
C LYS A 236 -23.62 3.47 3.46
N LEU A 237 -23.04 3.44 2.26
CA LEU A 237 -22.41 2.24 1.70
C LEU A 237 -21.28 1.71 2.58
N ILE A 238 -20.40 2.60 3.04
CA ILE A 238 -19.26 2.24 3.90
C ILE A 238 -19.72 1.95 5.33
N ARG A 239 -20.77 2.60 5.79
CA ARG A 239 -21.38 2.29 7.11
C ARG A 239 -21.87 0.86 7.19
N GLN A 240 -22.49 0.35 6.12
CA GLN A 240 -22.89 -1.04 6.05
C GLN A 240 -21.69 -1.98 6.17
N LEU A 241 -20.58 -1.67 5.50
CA LEU A 241 -19.35 -2.45 5.61
C LEU A 241 -18.78 -2.49 7.05
N PHE A 242 -18.90 -1.39 7.80
CA PHE A 242 -18.54 -1.40 9.22
C PHE A 242 -19.45 -2.30 10.07
N GLU A 243 -20.74 -2.35 9.75
CA GLU A 243 -21.72 -3.21 10.44
C GLU A 243 -21.45 -4.69 10.12
N ASP A 244 -21.09 -5.01 8.87
CA ASP A 244 -20.76 -6.37 8.42
C ASP A 244 -19.41 -6.85 8.99
N ALA A 245 -18.47 -5.94 9.22
CA ALA A 245 -17.17 -6.21 9.80
C ALA A 245 -17.15 -6.32 11.34
N ASP A 246 -18.29 -6.05 12.01
CA ASP A 246 -18.36 -6.09 13.48
C ASP A 246 -18.36 -7.54 13.99
N GLU A 247 -17.21 -7.99 14.50
CA GLU A 247 -17.01 -9.35 14.98
C GLU A 247 -16.35 -9.36 16.37
N ASP A 248 -16.90 -10.18 17.29
CA ASP A 248 -16.33 -10.34 18.63
C ASP A 248 -14.96 -11.06 18.56
N ARG A 249 -13.94 -10.45 19.14
CA ARG A 249 -12.58 -10.99 19.12
C ARG A 249 -12.48 -12.40 19.72
N ALA A 250 -13.15 -12.67 20.83
CA ALA A 250 -13.05 -13.94 21.50
C ALA A 250 -13.73 -15.08 20.71
N GLU A 251 -14.82 -14.77 19.99
CA GLU A 251 -15.50 -15.69 19.08
C GLU A 251 -14.64 -15.93 17.84
N TRP A 252 -14.18 -14.86 17.18
CA TRP A 252 -13.28 -14.94 16.03
C TRP A 252 -12.00 -15.74 16.29
N LEU A 253 -11.35 -15.53 17.43
CA LEU A 253 -10.17 -16.31 17.80
C LEU A 253 -10.51 -17.80 17.98
N ALA A 254 -11.63 -18.12 18.64
CA ALA A 254 -12.03 -19.48 18.89
C ALA A 254 -12.45 -20.23 17.62
N ASP A 255 -13.20 -19.55 16.74
CA ASP A 255 -13.76 -20.17 15.56
C ASP A 255 -12.74 -20.37 14.45
N ASP A 256 -11.84 -19.39 14.25
CA ASP A 256 -10.94 -19.39 13.11
C ASP A 256 -9.51 -19.85 13.42
N TYR A 257 -9.01 -19.61 14.66
CA TYR A 257 -7.58 -19.72 14.90
C TYR A 257 -7.15 -20.64 16.02
N LEU A 258 -7.84 -20.63 17.17
CA LEU A 258 -7.34 -21.29 18.37
C LEU A 258 -7.79 -22.74 18.51
N ASP A 259 -7.02 -23.51 19.25
CA ASP A 259 -7.42 -24.83 19.75
C ASP A 259 -8.51 -24.72 20.83
N GLU A 260 -9.13 -25.85 21.21
CA GLU A 260 -10.18 -25.90 22.22
C GLU A 260 -9.74 -25.37 23.58
N THR A 261 -8.44 -25.41 23.88
CA THR A 261 -7.86 -24.93 25.15
C THR A 261 -7.45 -23.47 25.11
N ARG A 262 -7.52 -22.85 23.95
CA ARG A 262 -7.04 -21.48 23.66
C ARG A 262 -5.55 -21.28 24.02
N SER A 263 -4.78 -22.36 24.02
CA SER A 263 -3.35 -22.32 24.35
C SER A 263 -2.45 -22.08 23.15
N GLY A 264 -2.94 -22.32 21.94
CA GLY A 264 -2.19 -22.19 20.71
C GLY A 264 -3.08 -22.25 19.46
N PHE A 265 -2.46 -22.24 18.29
CA PHE A 265 -3.15 -22.32 17.02
C PHE A 265 -3.70 -23.71 16.73
N ARG A 266 -4.93 -23.78 16.24
CA ARG A 266 -5.55 -24.99 15.72
C ARG A 266 -4.92 -25.36 14.36
N PRO A 267 -4.34 -26.56 14.19
CA PRO A 267 -3.76 -26.98 12.92
C PRO A 267 -4.82 -27.08 11.82
N THR A 268 -4.57 -26.46 10.69
CA THR A 268 -5.38 -26.58 9.47
C THR A 268 -4.48 -26.75 8.23
N LYS A 269 -5.05 -27.03 7.06
CA LYS A 269 -4.29 -27.03 5.80
C LYS A 269 -3.63 -25.68 5.47
N LYS A 270 -4.18 -24.59 6.01
CA LYS A 270 -3.71 -23.22 5.74
C LYS A 270 -2.98 -22.59 6.92
N LEU A 271 -3.09 -23.15 8.12
CA LEU A 271 -2.45 -22.66 9.33
C LEU A 271 -1.68 -23.81 9.98
N VAL A 272 -0.37 -23.79 9.88
CA VAL A 272 0.52 -24.87 10.31
C VAL A 272 1.31 -24.40 11.54
N PRO A 273 0.95 -24.84 12.77
CA PRO A 273 1.68 -24.49 13.98
C PRO A 273 3.14 -24.95 13.92
N ILE A 274 4.03 -24.07 14.38
CA ILE A 274 5.47 -24.32 14.53
C ILE A 274 5.91 -23.96 15.95
N SER A 275 5.17 -24.44 16.94
CA SER A 275 5.29 -24.11 18.37
C SER A 275 6.71 -24.32 18.94
N SER A 276 7.51 -25.18 18.32
CA SER A 276 8.92 -25.39 18.69
C SER A 276 9.82 -24.17 18.43
N ARG A 277 9.37 -23.21 17.61
CA ARG A 277 10.07 -21.95 17.33
C ARG A 277 9.57 -20.79 18.20
N ARG A 278 8.71 -21.03 19.19
CA ARG A 278 8.12 -19.97 20.04
C ARG A 278 9.16 -19.02 20.64
N ASP A 279 10.21 -19.58 21.26
CA ASP A 279 11.23 -18.76 21.93
C ASP A 279 12.07 -17.93 20.94
N GLU A 280 12.26 -18.42 19.72
CA GLU A 280 12.87 -17.67 18.63
C GLU A 280 11.98 -16.50 18.20
N PHE A 281 10.68 -16.73 18.05
CA PHE A 281 9.73 -15.66 17.69
C PHE A 281 9.48 -14.69 18.84
N GLN A 282 9.67 -15.07 20.11
CA GLN A 282 9.74 -14.12 21.21
C GLN A 282 10.88 -13.12 20.99
N ALA A 283 12.08 -13.60 20.68
CA ALA A 283 13.23 -12.72 20.40
C ALA A 283 13.03 -11.85 19.13
N ILE A 284 12.30 -12.35 18.12
CA ILE A 284 11.94 -11.56 16.92
C ILE A 284 10.96 -10.46 17.30
N MET A 285 9.94 -10.74 18.12
CA MET A 285 8.97 -9.74 18.59
C MET A 285 9.63 -8.68 19.47
N ASP A 286 10.54 -9.07 20.37
CA ASP A 286 11.29 -8.13 21.21
C ASP A 286 12.12 -7.16 20.34
N ARG A 287 12.77 -7.65 19.28
CA ARG A 287 13.50 -6.80 18.32
C ARG A 287 12.56 -5.92 17.51
N LEU A 288 11.46 -6.47 16.99
CA LEU A 288 10.45 -5.69 16.27
C LEU A 288 9.99 -4.48 17.07
N ILE A 289 9.68 -4.70 18.36
CA ILE A 289 9.23 -3.65 19.26
C ILE A 289 10.33 -2.61 19.50
N ALA A 290 11.56 -3.06 19.76
CA ALA A 290 12.69 -2.19 20.03
C ALA A 290 13.16 -1.39 18.82
N ASP A 291 13.28 -2.04 17.66
CA ASP A 291 13.81 -1.43 16.42
C ASP A 291 12.83 -0.44 15.78
N ASN A 292 11.54 -0.55 16.07
CA ASN A 292 10.50 0.35 15.55
C ASN A 292 9.88 1.28 16.62
N ASP A 293 10.47 1.37 17.82
CA ASP A 293 10.00 2.20 18.94
C ASP A 293 8.49 1.99 19.24
N ILE A 294 8.01 0.74 19.16
CA ILE A 294 6.59 0.42 19.40
C ILE A 294 6.24 0.57 20.87
N GLU A 295 5.34 1.47 21.18
CA GLU A 295 4.73 1.57 22.52
C GLU A 295 3.69 0.46 22.70
N ILE A 296 4.00 -0.56 23.51
CA ILE A 296 3.11 -1.71 23.73
C ILE A 296 1.81 -1.22 24.40
N PRO A 297 0.65 -1.31 23.71
CA PRO A 297 -0.62 -0.88 24.27
C PRO A 297 -1.07 -1.83 25.38
N ALA A 298 -1.89 -1.34 26.32
CA ALA A 298 -2.39 -2.14 27.44
C ALA A 298 -3.05 -3.46 26.98
N ARG A 299 -3.73 -3.45 25.82
CA ARG A 299 -4.38 -4.63 25.24
C ARG A 299 -3.43 -5.72 24.70
N ALA A 300 -2.13 -5.40 24.56
CA ALA A 300 -1.10 -6.31 24.06
C ALA A 300 -0.07 -6.70 25.12
N ARG A 301 -0.25 -6.24 26.37
CA ARG A 301 0.60 -6.63 27.50
C ARG A 301 0.14 -7.97 28.03
N ALA A 302 1.07 -8.88 28.25
CA ALA A 302 0.76 -10.16 28.86
C ALA A 302 0.20 -9.98 30.28
N HIS A 303 -0.65 -10.91 30.73
CA HIS A 303 -1.40 -10.84 31.98
C HIS A 303 -0.57 -10.44 33.22
N ASP A 304 0.67 -10.87 33.32
CA ASP A 304 1.56 -10.66 34.46
C ASP A 304 2.86 -9.92 34.08
N SER A 305 2.87 -9.18 32.95
CA SER A 305 4.07 -8.51 32.40
C SER A 305 3.70 -7.19 31.74
N ASP A 306 4.63 -6.23 31.76
CA ASP A 306 4.53 -5.00 30.97
C ASP A 306 4.94 -5.20 29.50
N GLY A 307 5.39 -6.41 29.13
CA GLY A 307 5.84 -6.76 27.78
C GLY A 307 4.86 -7.67 27.03
N VAL A 308 5.23 -7.97 25.80
CA VAL A 308 4.56 -8.95 24.96
C VAL A 308 5.06 -10.36 25.28
N ARG A 309 4.16 -11.33 25.35
CA ARG A 309 4.49 -12.75 25.50
C ARG A 309 3.95 -13.56 24.33
N VAL A 310 4.82 -14.23 23.60
CA VAL A 310 4.44 -15.13 22.51
C VAL A 310 3.92 -16.44 23.10
N LYS A 311 2.69 -16.83 22.78
CA LYS A 311 2.06 -18.11 23.15
C LYS A 311 2.34 -19.19 22.14
N ASP A 312 2.17 -18.87 20.86
CA ASP A 312 2.35 -19.84 19.78
C ASP A 312 2.70 -19.13 18.45
N VAL A 313 3.16 -19.92 17.48
CA VAL A 313 3.52 -19.43 16.15
C VAL A 313 3.04 -20.42 15.09
N ALA A 314 2.52 -19.89 13.98
CA ALA A 314 2.11 -20.72 12.84
C ALA A 314 2.56 -20.11 11.51
N ILE A 315 2.84 -21.00 10.53
CA ILE A 315 2.98 -20.61 9.13
C ILE A 315 1.57 -20.47 8.54
N ARG A 316 1.31 -19.38 7.84
CA ARG A 316 0.06 -19.13 7.12
C ARG A 316 0.24 -19.32 5.62
N LEU A 317 -0.42 -20.33 5.05
CA LEU A 317 -0.34 -20.69 3.63
C LEU A 317 -1.54 -20.15 2.84
N GLY A 318 -1.34 -19.95 1.54
CA GLY A 318 -2.43 -19.75 0.57
C GLY A 318 -3.17 -18.42 0.64
N GLN A 319 -2.61 -17.37 1.23
CA GLN A 319 -3.25 -16.04 1.29
C GLN A 319 -2.74 -15.06 0.24
N GLY A 320 -3.70 -14.26 -0.28
CA GLY A 320 -3.47 -13.18 -1.24
C GLY A 320 -3.18 -13.70 -2.66
N THR A 321 -3.43 -12.86 -3.67
CA THR A 321 -3.08 -13.17 -5.06
C THR A 321 -1.65 -12.73 -5.37
N ALA A 322 -1.28 -11.52 -4.99
CA ALA A 322 0.06 -10.98 -5.23
C ALA A 322 1.14 -11.64 -4.36
N SER A 323 0.85 -11.99 -3.11
CA SER A 323 1.78 -12.55 -2.12
C SER A 323 1.81 -14.08 -2.01
N LEU A 324 1.08 -14.81 -2.86
CA LEU A 324 1.15 -16.29 -2.89
C LEU A 324 2.59 -16.78 -3.06
N GLY A 325 3.01 -17.74 -2.21
CA GLY A 325 4.37 -18.30 -2.21
C GLY A 325 5.42 -17.44 -1.50
N LEU A 326 5.03 -16.40 -0.77
CA LEU A 326 5.88 -15.66 0.17
C LEU A 326 5.64 -16.17 1.60
N ASN A 327 6.71 -16.14 2.42
CA ASN A 327 6.61 -16.56 3.82
C ASN A 327 5.67 -15.62 4.59
N ARG A 328 4.80 -16.23 5.39
CA ARG A 328 3.87 -15.51 6.26
C ARG A 328 3.74 -16.28 7.56
N TYR A 329 3.96 -15.59 8.67
CA TYR A 329 3.83 -16.12 10.00
C TYR A 329 2.74 -15.40 10.76
N TYR A 330 1.99 -16.15 11.57
CA TYR A 330 1.10 -15.63 12.59
C TYR A 330 1.73 -15.91 13.95
N VAL A 331 1.90 -14.87 14.73
CA VAL A 331 2.44 -14.91 16.08
C VAL A 331 1.30 -14.61 17.03
N LEU A 332 0.91 -15.59 17.83
CA LEU A 332 -0.11 -15.45 18.87
C LEU A 332 0.56 -14.84 20.11
N ILE A 333 0.11 -13.66 20.52
CA ILE A 333 0.57 -12.98 21.73
C ILE A 333 -0.51 -12.98 22.79
N GLU A 334 -0.11 -13.15 24.05
CA GLU A 334 -1.01 -13.18 25.19
C GLU A 334 -1.63 -11.81 25.46
N GLY A 335 -2.96 -11.78 25.63
CA GLY A 335 -3.69 -10.62 26.07
C GLY A 335 -3.70 -10.46 27.60
N PRO A 336 -4.13 -9.28 28.13
CA PRO A 336 -4.10 -8.96 29.55
C PRO A 336 -5.01 -9.84 30.42
N GLY A 337 -6.05 -10.45 29.86
CA GLY A 337 -6.97 -11.33 30.60
C GLY A 337 -6.41 -12.71 30.91
N GLY A 338 -5.40 -13.17 30.17
CA GLY A 338 -4.73 -14.47 30.40
C GLY A 338 -5.58 -15.70 30.04
N GLU A 339 -6.84 -15.55 29.60
CA GLU A 339 -7.76 -16.64 29.29
C GLU A 339 -7.82 -16.97 27.79
N GLY A 340 -7.02 -16.30 26.96
CA GLY A 340 -7.00 -16.48 25.50
C GLY A 340 -8.22 -15.95 24.77
N LYS A 341 -8.99 -15.06 25.40
CA LYS A 341 -10.16 -14.39 24.78
C LYS A 341 -9.79 -13.06 24.13
N ASP A 342 -8.74 -12.43 24.65
CA ASP A 342 -8.23 -11.13 24.27
C ASP A 342 -6.80 -11.19 23.70
N ASP A 343 -6.35 -12.39 23.35
CA ASP A 343 -5.10 -12.60 22.65
C ASP A 343 -5.08 -11.86 21.30
N LEU A 344 -3.88 -11.51 20.84
CA LEU A 344 -3.72 -10.86 19.55
C LEU A 344 -2.91 -11.76 18.61
N ILE A 345 -3.18 -11.62 17.32
CA ILE A 345 -2.37 -12.26 16.27
C ILE A 345 -1.58 -11.17 15.56
N ILE A 346 -0.26 -11.27 15.60
CA ILE A 346 0.62 -10.42 14.80
C ILE A 346 1.02 -11.17 13.53
N GLU A 347 0.71 -10.60 12.39
CA GLU A 347 1.14 -11.11 11.10
C GLU A 347 2.54 -10.58 10.77
N LEU A 348 3.47 -11.48 10.48
CA LEU A 348 4.77 -11.16 9.87
C LEU A 348 4.73 -11.63 8.41
N LYS A 349 4.70 -10.69 7.47
CA LYS A 349 4.59 -10.95 6.04
C LYS A 349 5.91 -10.62 5.35
N GLN A 350 6.49 -11.57 4.63
CA GLN A 350 7.69 -11.33 3.82
C GLN A 350 7.46 -10.19 2.84
N ALA A 351 8.31 -9.19 2.88
CA ALA A 351 8.31 -8.09 1.94
C ALA A 351 9.04 -8.45 0.64
N ARG A 352 8.68 -7.77 -0.43
CA ARG A 352 9.33 -7.88 -1.74
C ARG A 352 9.65 -6.50 -2.30
N ARG A 353 10.46 -6.45 -3.33
CA ARG A 353 10.73 -5.21 -4.07
C ARG A 353 9.43 -4.68 -4.68
N SER A 354 9.22 -3.38 -4.62
CA SER A 354 8.09 -2.73 -5.29
C SER A 354 8.19 -2.86 -6.81
N ALA A 355 7.05 -3.03 -7.44
CA ALA A 355 6.93 -2.99 -8.90
C ALA A 355 7.32 -1.64 -9.51
N LEU A 356 7.34 -0.56 -8.73
CA LEU A 356 7.73 0.78 -9.16
C LEU A 356 9.24 1.00 -9.10
N SER A 357 9.95 0.21 -8.29
CA SER A 357 11.38 0.40 -8.05
C SER A 357 12.20 0.39 -9.33
N GLY A 358 12.94 1.48 -9.57
CA GLY A 358 13.75 1.68 -10.78
C GLY A 358 12.98 2.08 -12.03
N LEU A 359 11.64 2.25 -11.96
CA LEU A 359 10.79 2.65 -13.09
C LEU A 359 10.27 4.07 -12.96
N VAL A 360 10.23 4.62 -11.75
CA VAL A 360 9.83 6.01 -11.49
C VAL A 360 10.81 6.98 -12.13
N PRO A 361 10.36 8.19 -12.50
CA PRO A 361 11.27 9.27 -12.89
C PRO A 361 12.32 9.51 -11.80
N PRO A 362 13.55 9.96 -12.15
CA PRO A 362 14.57 10.27 -11.16
C PRO A 362 14.04 11.21 -10.08
N SER A 363 14.13 10.77 -8.83
CA SER A 363 13.64 11.47 -7.65
C SER A 363 14.66 11.39 -6.53
N PRO A 364 14.83 12.44 -5.69
CA PRO A 364 15.67 12.38 -4.49
C PRO A 364 15.03 11.55 -3.36
N TYR A 365 13.80 11.07 -3.54
CA TYR A 365 13.00 10.39 -2.52
C TYR A 365 12.92 8.88 -2.72
N GLU A 366 14.02 8.23 -3.12
CA GLU A 366 14.05 6.78 -3.32
C GLU A 366 13.99 6.01 -1.99
N LEU A 367 13.33 4.84 -2.03
CA LEU A 367 13.22 3.91 -0.92
C LEU A 367 13.73 2.53 -1.35
N ASP A 368 14.89 2.14 -0.84
CA ASP A 368 15.56 0.88 -1.22
C ASP A 368 15.23 -0.30 -0.29
N SER A 369 14.87 -0.02 0.98
CA SER A 369 14.55 -1.07 1.95
C SER A 369 13.23 -1.75 1.63
N LEU A 370 13.17 -3.10 1.76
CA LEU A 370 12.00 -3.88 1.42
C LEU A 370 10.84 -3.67 2.40
N ALA A 371 10.98 -4.10 3.65
CA ALA A 371 9.90 -4.03 4.63
C ALA A 371 9.80 -2.67 5.30
N GLU A 372 10.91 -1.98 5.56
CA GLU A 372 10.91 -0.60 6.07
C GLU A 372 10.13 0.34 5.14
N ARG A 373 10.27 0.18 3.83
CA ARG A 373 9.50 0.92 2.84
C ARG A 373 7.98 0.76 3.04
N VAL A 374 7.52 -0.46 3.31
CA VAL A 374 6.10 -0.75 3.53
C VAL A 374 5.63 -0.20 4.87
N SER A 375 6.40 -0.40 5.95
CA SER A 375 6.05 0.14 7.28
C SER A 375 6.08 1.66 7.30
N HIS A 376 7.03 2.29 6.58
CA HIS A 376 7.05 3.74 6.38
C HIS A 376 5.77 4.23 5.69
N ALA A 377 5.34 3.58 4.60
CA ALA A 377 4.12 3.95 3.91
C ALA A 377 2.87 3.78 4.79
N GLN A 378 2.80 2.73 5.58
CA GLN A 378 1.71 2.52 6.54
C GLN A 378 1.68 3.65 7.59
N ALA A 379 2.82 4.01 8.15
CA ALA A 379 2.93 5.07 9.16
C ALA A 379 2.55 6.46 8.60
N VAL A 380 2.90 6.76 7.35
CA VAL A 380 2.56 8.03 6.70
C VAL A 380 1.08 8.09 6.32
N HIS A 381 0.56 7.06 5.68
CA HIS A 381 -0.80 7.07 5.11
C HIS A 381 -1.91 6.79 6.13
N LEU A 382 -1.57 6.21 7.26
CA LEU A 382 -2.49 5.90 8.35
C LEU A 382 -1.99 6.57 9.63
N VAL A 383 -2.26 7.86 9.78
CA VAL A 383 -1.75 8.73 10.89
C VAL A 383 -1.95 8.09 12.26
N ARG A 384 -3.04 7.36 12.43
CA ARG A 384 -3.35 6.58 13.65
C ARG A 384 -3.54 5.10 13.31
N GLY A 385 -2.68 4.58 12.43
CA GLY A 385 -2.73 3.18 12.02
C GLY A 385 -2.41 2.21 13.16
N ASP A 386 -2.42 0.91 12.83
CA ASP A 386 -2.10 -0.15 13.77
C ASP A 386 -0.72 0.07 14.41
N ILE A 387 -0.68 -0.02 15.74
CA ILE A 387 0.53 0.20 16.53
C ILE A 387 1.63 -0.82 16.22
N PHE A 388 1.29 -2.00 15.71
CA PHE A 388 2.25 -3.02 15.32
C PHE A 388 2.76 -2.87 13.89
N TYR A 389 2.47 -1.76 13.21
CA TYR A 389 3.16 -1.46 11.96
C TYR A 389 4.65 -1.28 12.19
N GLY A 390 5.43 -2.15 11.60
CA GLY A 390 6.87 -2.16 11.72
C GLY A 390 7.51 -3.13 10.74
N HIS A 391 8.82 -3.29 10.89
CA HIS A 391 9.59 -4.22 10.09
C HIS A 391 10.65 -4.94 10.94
N VAL A 392 11.00 -6.14 10.51
CA VAL A 392 12.04 -6.94 11.15
C VAL A 392 12.71 -7.85 10.12
N GLU A 393 14.00 -8.09 10.30
CA GLU A 393 14.75 -9.03 9.47
C GLU A 393 15.10 -10.30 10.25
N PHE A 394 14.81 -11.46 9.67
CA PHE A 394 15.26 -12.75 10.17
C PHE A 394 15.35 -13.78 9.04
N ASP A 395 16.13 -14.83 9.23
CA ASP A 395 16.42 -15.85 8.21
C ASP A 395 16.90 -15.27 6.87
N GLY A 396 17.55 -14.10 6.89
CA GLY A 396 18.02 -13.39 5.68
C GLY A 396 16.91 -12.78 4.81
N LEU A 397 15.70 -12.64 5.35
CA LEU A 397 14.54 -12.07 4.70
C LEU A 397 13.97 -10.91 5.52
N SER A 398 13.32 -9.98 4.83
CA SER A 398 12.70 -8.78 5.41
C SER A 398 11.19 -8.99 5.56
N TYR A 399 10.64 -8.70 6.73
CA TYR A 399 9.23 -8.90 7.06
C TYR A 399 8.61 -7.61 7.57
N LEU A 400 7.43 -7.29 7.06
CA LEU A 400 6.55 -6.28 7.66
C LEU A 400 5.66 -6.92 8.73
N SER A 401 5.26 -6.13 9.71
CA SER A 401 4.37 -6.55 10.79
C SER A 401 3.09 -5.74 10.83
N ARG A 402 2.00 -6.37 11.27
CA ARG A 402 0.73 -5.73 11.59
C ARG A 402 -0.14 -6.62 12.46
N GLU A 403 -1.12 -6.06 13.16
CA GLU A 403 -2.13 -6.86 13.84
C GLU A 403 -3.11 -7.49 12.83
N ARG A 404 -3.43 -8.75 13.03
CA ARG A 404 -4.57 -9.42 12.42
C ARG A 404 -5.78 -9.27 13.33
N ALA A 405 -6.61 -8.27 13.07
CA ALA A 405 -7.81 -7.98 13.86
C ALA A 405 -9.06 -8.66 13.28
N PRO A 406 -10.11 -8.91 14.10
CA PRO A 406 -11.35 -9.54 13.64
C PRO A 406 -12.11 -8.68 12.63
N PHE A 407 -12.23 -7.39 12.86
CA PHE A 407 -12.98 -6.46 12.00
C PHE A 407 -12.14 -5.95 10.83
N ARG A 408 -11.73 -6.86 9.96
CA ARG A 408 -11.12 -6.54 8.65
C ARG A 408 -12.03 -7.06 7.56
N ASP A 409 -12.59 -6.15 6.80
CA ASP A 409 -13.46 -6.50 5.70
C ASP A 409 -13.27 -5.56 4.51
N ASP A 410 -13.51 -6.12 3.32
CA ASP A 410 -13.46 -5.44 2.04
C ASP A 410 -14.88 -5.52 1.44
N ILE A 411 -15.23 -4.52 0.64
CA ILE A 411 -16.55 -4.51 -0.01
C ILE A 411 -16.66 -5.66 -1.02
N ASP A 412 -17.78 -6.38 -0.98
CA ASP A 412 -18.06 -7.38 -2.00
C ASP A 412 -18.47 -6.69 -3.31
N LEU A 413 -17.59 -6.77 -4.29
CA LEU A 413 -17.73 -6.05 -5.56
C LEU A 413 -18.87 -6.62 -6.42
N ASP A 414 -19.17 -7.92 -6.26
CA ASP A 414 -20.19 -8.62 -7.03
C ASP A 414 -21.61 -8.18 -6.63
N ASP A 415 -21.76 -7.78 -5.37
CA ASP A 415 -23.05 -7.37 -4.81
C ASP A 415 -23.40 -5.91 -5.09
N LEU A 416 -22.44 -5.11 -5.57
CA LEU A 416 -22.66 -3.70 -5.82
C LEU A 416 -23.62 -3.43 -6.98
N SER A 417 -24.70 -2.71 -6.72
CA SER A 417 -25.54 -2.12 -7.77
C SER A 417 -24.75 -1.10 -8.61
N LYS A 418 -25.27 -0.77 -9.80
CA LYS A 418 -24.66 0.26 -10.69
C LYS A 418 -24.55 1.64 -10.05
N SER A 419 -25.37 1.97 -9.06
CA SER A 419 -25.27 3.22 -8.31
C SER A 419 -24.16 3.13 -7.29
N GLU A 420 -24.15 2.05 -6.52
CA GLU A 420 -23.14 1.80 -5.49
C GLU A 420 -21.73 1.71 -6.07
N TRP A 421 -21.53 1.09 -7.22
CA TRP A 421 -20.25 1.14 -7.95
C TRP A 421 -19.74 2.55 -8.18
N LYS A 422 -20.61 3.50 -8.56
CA LYS A 422 -20.21 4.91 -8.78
C LYS A 422 -19.91 5.64 -7.47
N ASP A 423 -20.73 5.35 -6.45
CA ASP A 423 -20.56 5.95 -5.13
C ASP A 423 -19.29 5.42 -4.47
N TYR A 424 -19.03 4.10 -4.55
CA TYR A 424 -17.81 3.48 -4.08
C TYR A 424 -16.57 4.04 -4.80
N ALA A 425 -16.60 4.12 -6.11
CA ALA A 425 -15.49 4.70 -6.88
C ALA A 425 -15.18 6.14 -6.45
N HIS A 426 -16.20 6.96 -6.22
CA HIS A 426 -16.02 8.33 -5.75
C HIS A 426 -15.41 8.38 -4.34
N ILE A 427 -15.88 7.54 -3.43
CA ILE A 427 -15.34 7.42 -2.07
C ILE A 427 -13.86 7.00 -2.13
N CYS A 428 -13.54 5.96 -2.89
CA CYS A 428 -12.15 5.49 -3.04
C CYS A 428 -11.23 6.56 -3.65
N GLY A 429 -11.74 7.36 -4.60
CA GLY A 429 -11.00 8.51 -5.13
C GLY A 429 -10.68 9.53 -4.04
N GLY A 430 -11.65 9.86 -3.18
CA GLY A 430 -11.44 10.76 -2.04
C GLY A 430 -10.46 10.20 -1.01
N VAL A 431 -10.55 8.91 -0.68
CA VAL A 431 -9.58 8.25 0.21
C VAL A 431 -8.16 8.29 -0.36
N LEU A 432 -8.01 8.02 -1.67
CA LEU A 432 -6.71 8.12 -2.33
C LEU A 432 -6.14 9.55 -2.29
N ALA A 433 -6.98 10.55 -2.46
CA ALA A 433 -6.55 11.96 -2.37
C ALA A 433 -5.97 12.28 -0.98
N ARG A 434 -6.65 11.83 0.09
CA ARG A 434 -6.15 12.00 1.45
C ARG A 434 -4.83 11.28 1.68
N VAL A 435 -4.71 10.04 1.22
CA VAL A 435 -3.46 9.27 1.31
C VAL A 435 -2.31 10.00 0.62
N HIS A 436 -2.55 10.59 -0.55
CA HIS A 436 -1.54 11.40 -1.22
C HIS A 436 -1.23 12.70 -0.48
N ALA A 437 -2.24 13.38 0.08
CA ALA A 437 -2.05 14.59 0.87
C ALA A 437 -1.13 14.37 2.08
N LEU A 438 -1.23 13.21 2.74
CA LEU A 438 -0.36 12.84 3.85
C LEU A 438 1.11 12.58 3.45
N SER A 439 1.45 12.58 2.17
CA SER A 439 2.82 12.26 1.72
C SER A 439 3.87 13.26 2.18
N ASP A 440 3.52 14.53 2.42
CA ASP A 440 4.45 15.55 2.92
C ASP A 440 4.70 15.43 4.43
N GLU A 441 3.88 14.66 5.14
CA GLU A 441 4.13 14.28 6.54
C GLU A 441 5.21 13.19 6.67
N SER A 442 5.64 12.61 5.57
CA SER A 442 6.70 11.60 5.52
C SER A 442 8.06 12.10 6.02
N GLY A 443 8.25 13.41 6.16
CA GLY A 443 9.52 14.04 6.45
C GLY A 443 10.55 13.97 5.30
N ARG A 444 10.14 13.48 4.14
CA ARG A 444 10.98 13.34 2.93
C ARG A 444 10.59 14.33 1.83
N LEU A 445 9.32 14.76 1.77
CA LEU A 445 8.85 15.79 0.85
C LEU A 445 8.88 17.16 1.53
N ASP A 446 9.50 18.16 0.88
CA ASP A 446 9.77 19.48 1.44
C ASP A 446 8.74 20.53 0.98
N TYR A 447 7.68 20.14 0.28
CA TYR A 447 6.70 21.04 -0.32
C TYR A 447 5.27 20.61 0.04
N ASP A 448 4.35 21.57 -0.07
CA ASP A 448 2.93 21.40 0.16
C ASP A 448 2.30 20.63 -1.00
N ILE A 449 1.85 19.42 -0.74
CA ILE A 449 1.43 18.47 -1.77
C ILE A 449 0.10 18.85 -2.40
N GLU A 450 -0.88 19.27 -1.62
CA GLU A 450 -2.24 19.45 -2.11
C GLU A 450 -2.32 20.62 -3.10
N PRO A 451 -1.76 21.82 -2.82
CA PRO A 451 -1.74 22.89 -3.81
C PRO A 451 -0.95 22.53 -5.06
N ALA A 452 0.16 21.77 -4.91
CA ALA A 452 0.97 21.34 -6.05
C ALA A 452 0.20 20.38 -6.96
N ILE A 453 -0.56 19.45 -6.39
CA ILE A 453 -1.41 18.51 -7.14
C ILE A 453 -2.58 19.26 -7.79
N VAL A 454 -3.25 20.19 -7.08
CA VAL A 454 -4.36 20.99 -7.63
C VAL A 454 -3.89 21.80 -8.83
N ASP A 455 -2.71 22.43 -8.75
CA ASP A 455 -2.11 23.16 -9.87
C ASP A 455 -1.77 22.23 -11.05
N ALA A 456 -1.20 21.06 -10.77
CA ALA A 456 -0.84 20.09 -11.79
C ALA A 456 -2.06 19.46 -12.50
N ILE A 457 -3.18 19.30 -11.80
CA ILE A 457 -4.45 18.85 -12.39
C ILE A 457 -4.97 19.88 -13.40
N GLY A 458 -4.86 21.17 -13.09
CA GLY A 458 -5.35 22.24 -13.95
C GLY A 458 -6.88 22.19 -14.15
N PRO A 459 -7.40 22.24 -15.39
CA PRO A 459 -8.84 22.14 -15.63
C PRO A 459 -9.39 20.75 -15.29
N PRO A 460 -10.23 20.59 -14.22
CA PRO A 460 -10.68 19.28 -13.73
C PRO A 460 -11.35 18.40 -14.79
N ALA A 461 -12.16 19.00 -15.67
CA ALA A 461 -12.86 18.26 -16.72
C ALA A 461 -11.91 17.65 -17.74
N LEU A 462 -10.85 18.37 -18.12
CA LEU A 462 -9.84 17.88 -19.06
C LEU A 462 -9.03 16.75 -18.43
N PHE A 463 -8.53 16.95 -17.21
CA PHE A 463 -7.80 15.89 -16.48
C PHE A 463 -8.64 14.62 -16.34
N THR A 464 -9.94 14.77 -16.02
CA THR A 464 -10.86 13.63 -15.90
C THR A 464 -10.99 12.88 -17.23
N GLU A 465 -11.16 13.58 -18.36
CA GLU A 465 -11.23 12.96 -19.68
C GLU A 465 -9.92 12.22 -20.04
N ASP A 466 -8.76 12.86 -19.79
CA ASP A 466 -7.45 12.24 -20.05
C ASP A 466 -7.29 10.93 -19.26
N MET A 467 -7.72 10.89 -17.99
CA MET A 467 -7.67 9.67 -17.18
C MET A 467 -8.64 8.59 -17.66
N VAL A 468 -9.83 8.99 -18.12
CA VAL A 468 -10.80 8.05 -18.72
C VAL A 468 -10.29 7.47 -20.03
N GLU A 469 -9.71 8.28 -20.90
CA GLU A 469 -9.12 7.81 -22.17
C GLU A 469 -7.93 6.87 -21.91
N PHE A 470 -7.04 7.24 -20.98
CA PHE A 470 -5.96 6.37 -20.55
C PHE A 470 -6.48 5.01 -20.04
N ALA A 471 -7.52 5.04 -19.19
CA ALA A 471 -8.08 3.81 -18.62
C ALA A 471 -8.67 2.90 -19.69
N VAL A 472 -9.30 3.44 -20.72
CA VAL A 472 -9.83 2.67 -21.86
C VAL A 472 -8.69 1.98 -22.62
N GLU A 473 -7.68 2.74 -23.03
CA GLU A 473 -6.56 2.20 -23.81
C GLU A 473 -5.76 1.16 -23.02
N ALA A 474 -5.51 1.44 -21.75
CA ALA A 474 -4.76 0.54 -20.87
C ALA A 474 -5.55 -0.73 -20.53
N ALA A 475 -6.86 -0.64 -20.26
CA ALA A 475 -7.70 -1.82 -20.05
C ALA A 475 -7.77 -2.72 -21.29
N ASP A 476 -7.85 -2.14 -22.47
CA ASP A 476 -7.82 -2.90 -23.74
C ASP A 476 -6.46 -3.57 -23.97
N ARG A 477 -5.36 -2.95 -23.54
CA ARG A 477 -4.03 -3.56 -23.56
C ARG A 477 -3.93 -4.71 -22.55
N VAL A 478 -4.36 -4.50 -21.31
CA VAL A 478 -4.36 -5.55 -20.27
C VAL A 478 -5.17 -6.76 -20.72
N ARG A 479 -6.29 -6.57 -21.41
CA ARG A 479 -7.11 -7.68 -21.94
C ARG A 479 -6.34 -8.50 -23.00
N ARG A 480 -5.70 -7.84 -23.94
CA ARG A 480 -4.85 -8.53 -24.92
C ARG A 480 -3.65 -9.25 -24.27
N ASP A 481 -3.07 -8.64 -23.25
CA ASP A 481 -1.98 -9.24 -22.47
C ASP A 481 -2.45 -10.49 -21.71
N HIS A 482 -3.64 -10.44 -21.12
CA HIS A 482 -4.26 -11.58 -20.45
C HIS A 482 -4.53 -12.75 -21.41
N GLU A 483 -5.04 -12.47 -22.61
CA GLU A 483 -5.25 -13.49 -23.65
C GLU A 483 -3.90 -14.16 -24.04
N MET A 484 -2.86 -13.36 -24.28
CA MET A 484 -1.52 -13.88 -24.59
C MET A 484 -0.90 -14.67 -23.43
N PHE A 485 -1.12 -14.20 -22.21
CA PHE A 485 -0.65 -14.87 -21.00
C PHE A 485 -1.33 -16.24 -20.82
N SER A 486 -2.66 -16.28 -20.92
CA SER A 486 -3.43 -17.53 -20.77
C SER A 486 -3.05 -18.58 -21.80
N GLU A 487 -2.81 -18.18 -23.07
CA GLU A 487 -2.28 -19.07 -24.08
C GLU A 487 -0.86 -19.59 -23.76
N ASP A 488 0.02 -18.73 -23.23
CA ASP A 488 1.39 -19.11 -22.86
C ASP A 488 1.38 -20.01 -21.63
N HIS A 489 0.52 -19.72 -20.64
CA HIS A 489 0.34 -20.55 -19.44
C HIS A 489 -0.13 -21.95 -19.82
N ALA A 490 -1.16 -22.07 -20.65
CA ALA A 490 -1.67 -23.35 -21.15
C ALA A 490 -0.61 -24.17 -21.91
N ARG A 491 0.47 -23.54 -22.37
CA ARG A 491 1.62 -24.20 -23.03
C ARG A 491 2.79 -24.48 -22.07
N GLY A 492 2.63 -24.27 -20.76
CA GLY A 492 3.66 -24.53 -19.75
C GLY A 492 4.78 -23.48 -19.69
N ALA A 493 4.56 -22.25 -20.20
CA ALA A 493 5.60 -21.22 -20.27
C ALA A 493 6.13 -20.76 -18.91
N PHE A 494 5.41 -21.07 -17.80
CA PHE A 494 5.72 -20.65 -16.43
C PHE A 494 6.02 -21.82 -15.48
N GLU A 495 6.14 -23.04 -16.02
CA GLU A 495 6.48 -24.24 -15.22
C GLU A 495 7.98 -24.29 -14.90
N HIS A 496 8.84 -23.86 -15.84
CA HIS A 496 10.29 -23.92 -15.72
C HIS A 496 10.97 -22.67 -16.28
N LEU A 497 12.03 -22.20 -15.60
CA LEU A 497 12.77 -21.01 -16.00
C LEU A 497 13.59 -21.22 -17.29
N ASP A 498 14.10 -22.43 -17.51
CA ASP A 498 15.10 -22.69 -18.56
C ASP A 498 14.52 -23.14 -19.90
N TRP A 499 13.23 -23.42 -19.97
CA TRP A 499 12.58 -24.00 -21.14
C TRP A 499 12.04 -22.97 -22.14
N VAL A 500 12.15 -21.71 -21.88
CA VAL A 500 11.61 -20.67 -22.76
C VAL A 500 12.74 -19.76 -23.21
N HIS A 501 12.76 -19.44 -24.51
CA HIS A 501 13.71 -18.51 -25.10
C HIS A 501 13.89 -17.25 -24.25
N ARG A 502 15.13 -16.98 -23.93
CA ARG A 502 15.57 -15.80 -23.19
C ARG A 502 15.40 -14.55 -24.02
#